data_9a4c756e8a6da0dbc4b4f6556c9df422
#
_entry.id   9a4c756e8a6da0dbc4b4f6556c9df422
#
_cell.length_a   1.000
_cell.length_b   1.000
_cell.length_c   1.000
_cell.angle_alpha   90.00
_cell.angle_beta   90.00
_cell.angle_gamma   90.00
#
_symmetry.space_group_name_H-M   'P 1'
#
loop_
_entity.id
_entity.type
_entity.pdbx_description
1 polymer ?
#
loop_
_entity_poly.entity_id
_entity_poly.type
_entity_poly.pdbx_seq_one_letter_code
_entity_poly.pdbx_strand_id
1 'polypeptide(L)'
;MYRPSKNFVRRFLSLPIIFLGLSLEALEISFAGTEKFLTVSIANNDQLRRKGLMHTDDLKQNTGMLFLWQTSGQRCMWMKDTSLSLSVAYLSGEGAIQEIYAMEPYSEESVCSVSPARMALEVKEGWFAENGIGVGNTIIFK
;
A
#
# COMPACT_ATOMS: atom_id res chain seq x y z
N MET A 1 7.36 -57.04 -31.45
CA MET A 1 5.98 -56.64 -31.10
C MET A 1 5.83 -56.71 -29.59
N TYR A 2 5.89 -55.60 -28.89
CA TYR A 2 5.79 -55.51 -27.43
C TYR A 2 4.34 -55.31 -27.01
N ARG A 3 3.81 -56.20 -26.13
CA ARG A 3 2.46 -56.11 -25.61
C ARG A 3 2.53 -55.52 -24.19
N PRO A 4 2.05 -54.31 -23.95
CA PRO A 4 2.04 -53.76 -22.60
C PRO A 4 0.99 -54.45 -21.72
N SER A 5 1.39 -54.91 -20.54
CA SER A 5 0.52 -55.49 -19.52
C SER A 5 -0.30 -54.40 -18.87
N LYS A 6 -1.53 -54.80 -18.52
CA LYS A 6 -2.59 -53.96 -17.93
C LYS A 6 -2.27 -53.49 -16.51
N ASN A 7 -2.78 -52.33 -16.19
CA ASN A 7 -3.12 -51.83 -14.88
C ASN A 7 -2.00 -51.32 -13.98
N PHE A 8 -1.65 -50.03 -14.22
CA PHE A 8 -1.22 -49.20 -13.10
C PHE A 8 -2.14 -47.96 -13.05
N VAL A 9 -3.16 -48.07 -12.22
CA VAL A 9 -4.01 -46.93 -11.87
C VAL A 9 -3.17 -46.03 -10.96
N ARG A 10 -2.52 -45.03 -11.53
CA ARG A 10 -1.94 -43.93 -10.77
C ARG A 10 -3.11 -43.13 -10.17
N ARG A 11 -3.38 -43.36 -8.91
CA ARG A 11 -4.12 -42.41 -8.08
C ARG A 11 -3.29 -41.14 -8.06
N PHE A 12 -3.70 -40.17 -8.85
CA PHE A 12 -3.28 -38.79 -8.65
C PHE A 12 -3.91 -38.35 -7.31
N LEU A 13 -3.09 -38.33 -6.26
CA LEU A 13 -3.39 -37.51 -5.10
C LEU A 13 -3.33 -36.07 -5.58
N SER A 14 -4.50 -35.48 -5.77
CA SER A 14 -4.64 -34.03 -5.91
C SER A 14 -4.24 -33.42 -4.58
N LEU A 15 -2.99 -32.99 -4.49
CA LEU A 15 -2.57 -32.07 -3.42
C LEU A 15 -3.43 -30.82 -3.58
N PRO A 16 -4.08 -30.34 -2.53
CA PRO A 16 -4.73 -29.04 -2.61
C PRO A 16 -3.66 -28.03 -2.94
N ILE A 17 -3.86 -27.33 -4.06
CA ILE A 17 -3.10 -26.11 -4.34
C ILE A 17 -3.54 -25.14 -3.25
N ILE A 18 -2.72 -25.05 -2.20
CA ILE A 18 -2.84 -23.98 -1.22
C ILE A 18 -2.50 -22.73 -2.01
N PHE A 19 -3.54 -22.00 -2.44
CA PHE A 19 -3.38 -20.60 -2.79
C PHE A 19 -2.90 -19.92 -1.49
N LEU A 20 -1.58 -19.81 -1.33
CA LEU A 20 -1.03 -18.77 -0.48
C LEU A 20 -1.44 -17.46 -1.18
N GLY A 21 -2.62 -16.96 -0.85
CA GLY A 21 -2.96 -15.59 -1.14
C GLY A 21 -1.84 -14.77 -0.51
N LEU A 22 -1.12 -13.98 -1.32
CA LEU A 22 -0.29 -12.93 -0.79
C LEU A 22 -1.23 -12.02 0.02
N SER A 23 -1.36 -12.32 1.31
CA SER A 23 -1.97 -11.38 2.23
C SER A 23 -1.04 -10.19 2.26
N LEU A 24 -1.51 -9.04 1.78
CA LEU A 24 -0.83 -7.79 2.06
C LEU A 24 -0.64 -7.74 3.58
N GLU A 25 0.61 -7.73 4.03
CA GLU A 25 0.89 -7.61 5.45
C GLU A 25 0.28 -6.29 5.94
N ALA A 26 -0.57 -6.40 6.95
CA ALA A 26 -1.13 -5.23 7.62
C ALA A 26 -0.26 -4.90 8.83
N LEU A 27 0.11 -3.65 8.94
CA LEU A 27 0.95 -3.13 10.02
C LEU A 27 0.24 -1.96 10.71
N GLU A 28 0.32 -1.88 12.02
CA GLU A 28 -0.12 -0.70 12.75
C GLU A 28 1.02 0.32 12.82
N ILE A 29 0.72 1.54 12.41
CA ILE A 29 1.59 2.70 12.61
C ILE A 29 0.90 3.70 13.53
N SER A 30 1.68 4.42 14.32
CA SER A 30 1.21 5.53 15.16
C SER A 30 1.98 6.81 14.80
N PHE A 31 1.57 7.92 15.40
CA PHE A 31 2.20 9.22 15.16
C PHE A 31 2.78 9.74 16.46
N ALA A 32 4.07 10.07 16.45
CA ALA A 32 4.80 10.52 17.64
C ALA A 32 4.08 11.70 18.31
N GLY A 33 3.93 11.62 19.64
CA GLY A 33 3.28 12.66 20.44
C GLY A 33 1.75 12.69 20.34
N THR A 34 1.15 11.67 19.74
CA THR A 34 -0.31 11.53 19.61
C THR A 34 -0.77 10.13 19.99
N GLU A 35 -2.08 9.96 20.18
CA GLU A 35 -2.71 8.65 20.35
C GLU A 35 -3.32 8.12 19.04
N LYS A 36 -3.06 8.80 17.92
CA LYS A 36 -3.60 8.41 16.60
C LYS A 36 -2.82 7.26 16.02
N PHE A 37 -3.54 6.37 15.34
CA PHE A 37 -2.96 5.22 14.66
C PHE A 37 -3.70 4.92 13.37
N LEU A 38 -3.02 4.18 12.49
CA LEU A 38 -3.54 3.63 11.25
C LEU A 38 -3.14 2.16 11.14
N THR A 39 -4.03 1.36 10.63
CA THR A 39 -3.68 0.04 10.09
C THR A 39 -3.39 0.20 8.60
N VAL A 40 -2.17 -0.08 8.18
CA VAL A 40 -1.75 0.11 6.80
C VAL A 40 -1.37 -1.20 6.15
N SER A 41 -1.74 -1.35 4.89
CA SER A 41 -1.14 -2.36 4.02
C SER A 41 0.19 -1.82 3.48
N ILE A 42 1.15 -2.71 3.26
CA ILE A 42 2.52 -2.34 2.86
C ILE A 42 2.73 -2.62 1.37
N ALA A 43 3.19 -1.61 0.65
CA ALA A 43 3.64 -1.72 -0.74
C ALA A 43 5.15 -1.51 -0.82
N ASN A 44 5.93 -2.58 -0.71
CA ASN A 44 7.39 -2.56 -0.61
C ASN A 44 8.12 -3.15 -1.82
N ASN A 45 7.41 -3.44 -2.89
CA ASN A 45 7.98 -3.87 -4.16
C ASN A 45 7.29 -3.17 -5.34
N ASP A 46 7.89 -3.25 -6.52
CA ASP A 46 7.40 -2.54 -7.70
C ASP A 46 5.98 -2.94 -8.11
N GLN A 47 5.62 -4.20 -7.98
CA GLN A 47 4.28 -4.68 -8.33
C GLN A 47 3.22 -4.10 -7.40
N LEU A 48 3.44 -4.16 -6.09
CA LEU A 48 2.52 -3.63 -5.08
C LEU A 48 2.43 -2.10 -5.17
N ARG A 49 3.54 -1.40 -5.39
CA ARG A 49 3.53 0.06 -5.57
C ARG A 49 2.78 0.48 -6.82
N ARG A 50 2.93 -0.24 -7.94
CA ARG A 50 2.18 0.06 -9.18
C ARG A 50 0.70 -0.18 -9.03
N LYS A 51 0.29 -1.23 -8.33
CA LYS A 51 -1.12 -1.50 -8.06
C LYS A 51 -1.71 -0.47 -7.11
N GLY A 52 -1.01 -0.17 -6.01
CA GLY A 52 -1.52 0.71 -4.97
C GLY A 52 -2.95 0.35 -4.55
N LEU A 53 -3.81 1.33 -4.49
CA LEU A 53 -5.24 1.19 -4.18
C LEU A 53 -6.14 1.08 -5.43
N MET A 54 -5.58 0.78 -6.59
CA MET A 54 -6.38 0.51 -7.80
C MET A 54 -7.39 -0.61 -7.53
N HIS A 55 -8.60 -0.43 -8.08
CA HIS A 55 -9.73 -1.37 -7.96
C HIS A 55 -10.21 -1.61 -6.52
N THR A 56 -9.86 -0.73 -5.59
CA THR A 56 -10.38 -0.72 -4.23
C THR A 56 -11.58 0.21 -4.18
N ASP A 57 -12.75 -0.33 -3.82
CA ASP A 57 -14.01 0.44 -3.84
C ASP A 57 -14.26 1.20 -2.54
N ASP A 58 -13.71 0.74 -1.43
CA ASP A 58 -13.82 1.38 -0.14
C ASP A 58 -12.54 1.23 0.68
N LEU A 59 -12.25 2.23 1.48
CA LEU A 59 -11.16 2.23 2.44
C LEU A 59 -11.76 2.40 3.83
N LYS A 60 -11.60 1.38 4.68
CA LYS A 60 -12.13 1.41 6.05
C LYS A 60 -11.54 2.59 6.82
N GLN A 61 -12.30 3.08 7.80
CA GLN A 61 -11.82 4.14 8.69
C GLN A 61 -10.52 3.72 9.40
N ASN A 62 -9.60 4.67 9.55
CA ASN A 62 -8.28 4.45 10.16
C ASN A 62 -7.44 3.36 9.46
N THR A 63 -7.61 3.22 8.16
CA THR A 63 -6.76 2.37 7.32
C THR A 63 -6.13 3.16 6.19
N GLY A 64 -5.07 2.63 5.63
CA GLY A 64 -4.36 3.24 4.52
C GLY A 64 -3.40 2.28 3.86
N MET A 65 -2.58 2.81 2.96
CA MET A 65 -1.49 2.07 2.33
C MET A 65 -0.19 2.85 2.49
N LEU A 66 0.83 2.16 2.96
CA LEU A 66 2.18 2.70 3.11
C LEU A 66 3.09 2.13 2.03
N PHE A 67 3.59 3.02 1.19
CA PHE A 67 4.55 2.73 0.13
C PHE A 67 5.95 2.94 0.66
N LEU A 68 6.82 1.96 0.48
CA LEU A 68 8.20 1.98 0.94
C LEU A 68 9.15 1.83 -0.24
N TRP A 69 10.22 2.63 -0.25
CA TRP A 69 11.35 2.51 -1.17
C TRP A 69 12.65 2.36 -0.39
N GLN A 70 13.62 1.70 -1.00
CA GLN A 70 14.93 1.48 -0.36
C GLN A 70 15.80 2.73 -0.36
N THR A 71 15.53 3.68 -1.26
CA THR A 71 16.29 4.93 -1.40
C THR A 71 15.36 6.12 -1.43
N SER A 72 15.85 7.29 -1.02
CA SER A 72 15.14 8.55 -1.17
C SER A 72 15.18 9.05 -2.62
N GLY A 73 14.12 9.69 -3.07
CA GLY A 73 14.02 10.30 -4.38
C GLY A 73 12.67 10.96 -4.58
N GLN A 74 12.49 11.64 -5.69
CA GLN A 74 11.17 12.17 -6.05
C GLN A 74 10.21 11.00 -6.23
N ARG A 75 9.03 11.08 -5.60
CA ARG A 75 7.97 10.08 -5.72
C ARG A 75 6.74 10.73 -6.32
N CYS A 76 6.15 10.04 -7.29
CA CYS A 76 4.96 10.50 -7.98
C CYS A 76 3.87 9.43 -7.87
N MET A 77 2.69 9.86 -7.47
CA MET A 77 1.49 9.01 -7.38
C MET A 77 0.47 9.48 -8.41
N TRP A 78 -0.40 8.62 -8.84
CA TRP A 78 -1.54 8.93 -9.70
C TRP A 78 -2.77 8.16 -9.25
N MET A 79 -3.93 8.51 -9.78
CA MET A 79 -5.22 7.91 -9.41
C MET A 79 -5.82 7.06 -10.52
N LYS A 80 -4.98 6.54 -11.42
CA LYS A 80 -5.46 5.62 -12.46
C LYS A 80 -6.18 4.43 -11.83
N ASP A 81 -7.34 4.07 -12.37
CA ASP A 81 -8.18 2.96 -11.93
C ASP A 81 -8.52 2.99 -10.42
N THR A 82 -8.51 4.17 -9.82
CA THR A 82 -8.75 4.39 -8.39
C THR A 82 -9.95 5.30 -8.19
N SER A 83 -11.05 4.72 -7.70
CA SER A 83 -12.33 5.41 -7.50
C SER A 83 -12.41 6.22 -6.21
N LEU A 84 -11.46 6.01 -5.30
CA LEU A 84 -11.43 6.66 -4.00
C LEU A 84 -10.93 8.09 -4.10
N SER A 85 -11.43 8.98 -3.23
CA SER A 85 -10.79 10.26 -2.94
C SER A 85 -9.75 10.04 -1.86
N LEU A 86 -8.49 10.32 -2.15
CA LEU A 86 -7.36 10.04 -1.28
C LEU A 86 -6.56 11.31 -0.94
N SER A 87 -5.85 11.26 0.17
CA SER A 87 -4.74 12.15 0.46
C SER A 87 -3.45 11.33 0.50
N VAL A 88 -2.38 11.87 -0.06
CA VAL A 88 -1.03 11.30 0.04
C VAL A 88 -0.13 12.17 0.87
N ALA A 89 0.55 11.59 1.84
CA ALA A 89 1.67 12.21 2.55
C ALA A 89 2.97 11.61 2.05
N TYR A 90 3.94 12.46 1.73
CA TYR A 90 5.31 12.05 1.44
C TYR A 90 6.17 12.21 2.68
N LEU A 91 6.95 11.19 3.01
CA LEU A 91 7.72 11.12 4.23
C LEU A 91 9.21 10.90 3.96
N SER A 92 10.02 11.46 4.85
CA SER A 92 11.47 11.22 4.88
C SER A 92 11.80 9.77 5.27
N GLY A 93 13.08 9.40 5.17
CA GLY A 93 13.57 8.10 5.63
C GLY A 93 13.40 7.86 7.13
N GLU A 94 13.29 8.91 7.92
CA GLU A 94 13.02 8.88 9.36
C GLU A 94 11.53 8.83 9.69
N GLY A 95 10.66 8.88 8.69
CA GLY A 95 9.22 8.82 8.87
C GLY A 95 8.53 10.16 9.12
N ALA A 96 9.23 11.28 8.93
CA ALA A 96 8.65 12.61 9.07
C ALA A 96 7.80 12.97 7.84
N ILE A 97 6.58 13.42 8.05
CA ILE A 97 5.71 13.94 6.99
C ILE A 97 6.28 15.27 6.51
N GLN A 98 6.59 15.33 5.22
CA GLN A 98 7.17 16.52 4.58
C GLN A 98 6.14 17.30 3.77
N GLU A 99 5.19 16.60 3.15
CA GLU A 99 4.21 17.16 2.22
C GLU A 99 2.93 16.34 2.27
N ILE A 100 1.78 16.98 2.07
CA ILE A 100 0.48 16.32 1.96
C ILE A 100 -0.28 16.92 0.78
N TYR A 101 -0.88 16.07 -0.06
CA TYR A 101 -1.68 16.46 -1.22
C TYR A 101 -2.99 15.68 -1.27
N ALA A 102 -4.06 16.35 -1.71
CA ALA A 102 -5.29 15.66 -2.12
C ALA A 102 -5.14 15.10 -3.53
N MET A 103 -5.78 13.97 -3.78
CA MET A 103 -5.75 13.29 -5.08
C MET A 103 -7.17 12.97 -5.55
N GLU A 104 -7.49 13.42 -6.75
CA GLU A 104 -8.81 13.26 -7.37
C GLU A 104 -9.00 11.83 -7.93
N PRO A 105 -10.19 11.23 -7.74
CA PRO A 105 -10.51 9.94 -8.33
C PRO A 105 -10.26 9.91 -9.84
N TYR A 106 -9.70 8.81 -10.31
CA TYR A 106 -9.41 8.53 -11.73
C TYR A 106 -8.46 9.50 -12.44
N SER A 107 -7.90 10.48 -11.75
CA SER A 107 -6.91 11.38 -12.36
C SER A 107 -5.63 10.62 -12.71
N GLU A 108 -5.15 10.80 -13.93
CA GLU A 108 -3.87 10.25 -14.40
C GLU A 108 -2.74 11.29 -14.32
N GLU A 109 -3.03 12.47 -13.78
CA GLU A 109 -1.99 13.46 -13.48
C GLU A 109 -1.10 12.98 -12.33
N SER A 110 0.20 13.19 -12.49
CA SER A 110 1.16 12.85 -11.44
C SER A 110 1.13 13.88 -10.32
N VAL A 111 0.97 13.40 -9.09
CA VAL A 111 1.13 14.18 -7.86
C VAL A 111 2.48 13.81 -7.27
N CYS A 112 3.46 14.69 -7.46
CA CYS A 112 4.86 14.39 -7.14
C CYS A 112 5.32 15.11 -5.87
N SER A 113 6.22 14.46 -5.12
CA SER A 113 6.92 15.12 -4.03
C SER A 113 7.89 16.19 -4.57
N VAL A 114 7.99 17.31 -3.88
CA VAL A 114 9.01 18.34 -4.14
C VAL A 114 10.33 17.92 -3.48
N SER A 115 10.26 17.47 -2.23
CA SER A 115 11.42 16.96 -1.50
C SER A 115 11.63 15.46 -1.77
N PRO A 116 12.87 14.96 -1.72
CA PRO A 116 13.11 13.52 -1.77
C PRO A 116 12.36 12.80 -0.65
N ALA A 117 11.63 11.76 -1.02
CA ALA A 117 10.84 10.95 -0.11
C ALA A 117 11.27 9.48 -0.18
N ARG A 118 11.20 8.79 0.95
CA ARG A 118 11.46 7.37 1.06
C ARG A 118 10.18 6.56 1.31
N MET A 119 9.12 7.24 1.70
CA MET A 119 7.80 6.66 1.95
C MET A 119 6.70 7.57 1.43
N ALA A 120 5.57 6.97 1.11
CA ALA A 120 4.31 7.67 0.86
C ALA A 120 3.18 6.96 1.61
N LEU A 121 2.31 7.73 2.25
CA LEU A 121 1.17 7.22 3.00
C LEU A 121 -0.11 7.72 2.36
N GLU A 122 -0.91 6.81 1.81
CA GLU A 122 -2.23 7.10 1.27
C GLU A 122 -3.31 6.76 2.30
N VAL A 123 -4.21 7.69 2.49
CA VAL A 123 -5.37 7.58 3.37
C VAL A 123 -6.58 8.20 2.70
N LYS A 124 -7.75 7.97 3.26
CA LYS A 124 -8.97 8.66 2.81
C LYS A 124 -8.78 10.17 2.87
N GLU A 125 -9.25 10.87 1.84
CA GLU A 125 -9.16 12.33 1.79
C GLU A 125 -9.70 12.97 3.07
N GLY A 126 -8.96 13.93 3.60
CA GLY A 126 -9.30 14.64 4.82
C GLY A 126 -8.88 13.96 6.12
N TRP A 127 -8.46 12.70 6.10
CA TRP A 127 -8.11 11.97 7.32
C TRP A 127 -7.02 12.68 8.15
N PHE A 128 -6.00 13.21 7.50
CA PHE A 128 -4.91 13.91 8.20
C PHE A 128 -5.43 15.12 8.99
N ALA A 129 -6.17 16.00 8.34
CA ALA A 129 -6.73 17.19 8.98
C ALA A 129 -7.72 16.84 10.10
N GLU A 130 -8.59 15.86 9.86
CA GLU A 130 -9.58 15.40 10.85
C GLU A 130 -8.93 14.82 12.11
N ASN A 131 -7.73 14.26 11.98
CA ASN A 131 -6.99 13.66 13.09
C ASN A 131 -5.88 14.55 13.66
N GLY A 132 -5.76 15.79 13.19
CA GLY A 132 -4.73 16.72 13.64
C GLY A 132 -3.31 16.28 13.27
N ILE A 133 -3.17 15.49 12.20
CA ILE A 133 -1.88 15.04 11.68
C ILE A 133 -1.51 15.89 10.47
N GLY A 134 -0.27 16.33 10.41
CA GLY A 134 0.22 17.20 9.35
C GLY A 134 1.72 17.13 9.13
N VAL A 135 2.22 18.06 8.30
CA VAL A 135 3.66 18.22 8.08
C VAL A 135 4.38 18.40 9.42
N GLY A 136 5.47 17.67 9.61
CA GLY A 136 6.25 17.64 10.84
C GLY A 136 5.90 16.50 11.80
N ASN A 137 4.73 15.88 11.69
CA ASN A 137 4.45 14.64 12.43
C ASN A 137 5.30 13.50 11.90
N THR A 138 5.70 12.60 12.79
CA THR A 138 6.54 11.44 12.47
C THR A 138 5.80 10.15 12.76
N ILE A 139 5.81 9.22 11.81
CA ILE A 139 5.24 7.88 12.00
C ILE A 139 6.17 7.02 12.86
N ILE A 140 5.57 6.13 13.63
CA ILE A 140 6.24 5.11 14.43
C ILE A 140 5.66 3.75 14.04
N PHE A 141 6.51 2.82 13.68
CA PHE A 141 6.14 1.44 13.44
C PHE A 141 5.97 0.70 14.77
N LYS A 142 4.92 -0.10 14.89
CA LYS A 142 4.66 -0.95 16.05
C LYS A 142 4.94 -2.40 15.75
#